data_66d7caca734eb5951d6cc5ed0d60881a
#
_entry.id   66d7caca734eb5951d6cc5ed0d60881a
#
_cell.length_a   1.000
_cell.length_b   1.000
_cell.length_c   1.000
_cell.angle_alpha   90.00
_cell.angle_beta   90.00
_cell.angle_gamma   90.00
#
_symmetry.space_group_name_H-M   'P 1'
#
loop_
_entity.id
_entity.type
_entity.pdbx_description
1 polymer ?
#
loop_
_entity_poly.entity_id
_entity_poly.type
_entity_poly.pdbx_seq_one_letter_code
_entity_poly.pdbx_strand_id
1 'polypeptide(L)'
;MQLWKNTALTSVAALLGLFLLPLAVAREPAEVPEYTELPRTEQTAPVQPAVKAVYDADRTLRVLDGETVREMTLADYLVGVTAAEMPASFAEEALKAQAVAARTYTLYKLTTGSNHGDTADICTDSTCCQAYIAMEQARANWGAQADAYEKKVRDAVTSTDGEAILYGGVPILAVFHSSSAGLTRAAGQVWQNDLPYLKPVDSPEAKETIPNYYSRVDFTPAALKEKLLAKIPSADLSGDKKSWLKDPIRDSAGSVETVEVGGVTVRGGTVRTALGLRSACFEWELQNGNFVFYVTGYGHGVGLSQYGADAMAESGADYQTILTHYYTGVTVEVFTG
;
A
#
# COMPACT_ATOMS: atom_id res chain seq x y z
N MET A 1 -29.23 32.38 50.61
CA MET A 1 -28.39 33.44 49.95
C MET A 1 -27.03 33.65 50.62
N GLN A 2 -26.71 32.96 51.74
CA GLN A 2 -25.44 33.08 52.48
C GLN A 2 -24.40 32.05 52.04
N LEU A 3 -24.79 30.87 51.58
CA LEU A 3 -23.84 29.82 51.15
C LEU A 3 -23.07 30.11 49.84
N TRP A 4 -23.68 30.86 48.92
CA TRP A 4 -23.03 31.19 47.64
C TRP A 4 -21.97 32.29 47.76
N LYS A 5 -22.06 33.14 48.74
CA LYS A 5 -21.04 34.18 48.96
C LYS A 5 -19.74 33.65 49.56
N ASN A 6 -19.80 32.60 50.35
CA ASN A 6 -18.61 31.99 50.97
C ASN A 6 -17.83 31.11 49.98
N THR A 7 -18.48 30.44 49.03
CA THR A 7 -17.84 29.66 48.00
C THR A 7 -17.12 30.54 46.95
N ALA A 8 -17.68 31.68 46.61
CA ALA A 8 -17.04 32.62 45.65
C ALA A 8 -15.79 33.29 46.26
N LEU A 9 -15.79 33.62 47.55
CA LEU A 9 -14.60 34.20 48.23
C LEU A 9 -13.46 33.22 48.37
N THR A 10 -13.74 31.95 48.66
CA THR A 10 -12.70 30.91 48.77
C THR A 10 -12.07 30.54 47.45
N SER A 11 -12.88 30.56 46.35
CA SER A 11 -12.36 30.31 45.00
C SER A 11 -11.46 31.42 44.46
N VAL A 12 -11.77 32.69 44.78
CA VAL A 12 -10.95 33.84 44.37
C VAL A 12 -9.64 33.87 45.19
N ALA A 13 -9.66 33.52 46.49
CA ALA A 13 -8.46 33.46 47.34
C ALA A 13 -7.53 32.33 46.89
N ALA A 14 -8.06 31.17 46.43
CA ALA A 14 -7.27 30.06 45.92
C ALA A 14 -6.62 30.38 44.53
N LEU A 15 -7.34 31.09 43.68
CA LEU A 15 -6.80 31.55 42.36
C LEU A 15 -5.71 32.63 42.54
N LEU A 16 -5.87 33.57 43.46
CA LEU A 16 -4.82 34.56 43.78
C LEU A 16 -3.58 33.94 44.40
N GLY A 17 -3.75 32.92 45.26
CA GLY A 17 -2.61 32.18 45.83
C GLY A 17 -1.78 31.43 44.78
N LEU A 18 -2.41 30.89 43.73
CA LEU A 18 -1.73 30.21 42.66
C LEU A 18 -0.96 31.17 41.70
N PHE A 19 -1.39 32.42 41.57
CA PHE A 19 -0.70 33.44 40.74
C PHE A 19 0.46 34.14 41.45
N LEU A 20 0.45 34.17 42.80
CA LEU A 20 1.51 34.83 43.58
C LEU A 20 2.66 33.88 43.99
N LEU A 21 2.49 32.57 43.94
CA LEU A 21 3.52 31.58 44.26
C LEU A 21 4.79 31.68 43.37
N PRO A 22 4.70 32.04 42.04
CA PRO A 22 5.92 32.22 41.21
C PRO A 22 6.75 33.43 41.59
N LEU A 23 6.17 34.46 42.20
CA LEU A 23 6.87 35.68 42.58
C LEU A 23 7.70 35.57 43.88
N ALA A 24 7.39 34.57 44.75
CA ALA A 24 8.10 34.36 46.01
C ALA A 24 9.30 33.42 45.88
N VAL A 25 9.59 32.82 44.73
CA VAL A 25 10.68 31.87 44.48
C VAL A 25 11.70 32.41 43.48
N ALA A 26 11.73 33.72 43.24
CA ALA A 26 12.81 34.33 42.47
C ALA A 26 14.10 34.28 43.33
N ARG A 27 14.86 33.18 43.17
CA ARG A 27 16.23 33.09 43.66
C ARG A 27 17.09 34.03 42.79
N GLU A 28 18.04 34.73 43.44
CA GLU A 28 19.05 35.46 42.73
C GLU A 28 19.73 34.57 41.66
N PRO A 29 20.06 35.11 40.48
CA PRO A 29 20.72 34.33 39.47
C PRO A 29 22.08 33.86 40.02
N ALA A 30 22.30 32.58 40.12
CA ALA A 30 23.60 32.00 40.39
C ALA A 30 24.57 32.48 39.26
N GLU A 31 25.75 32.97 39.64
CA GLU A 31 26.80 33.31 38.67
C GLU A 31 27.05 32.09 37.77
N VAL A 32 26.83 32.28 36.47
CA VAL A 32 27.12 31.26 35.46
C VAL A 32 28.67 31.20 35.36
N PRO A 33 29.32 30.05 35.65
CA PRO A 33 30.74 29.94 35.44
C PRO A 33 31.06 30.18 33.96
N GLU A 34 32.01 31.05 33.70
CA GLU A 34 32.57 31.38 32.39
C GLU A 34 33.09 30.07 31.75
N TYR A 35 32.35 29.53 30.80
CA TYR A 35 32.78 28.37 30.04
C TYR A 35 33.94 28.80 29.15
N THR A 36 35.14 28.42 29.51
CA THR A 36 36.31 28.49 28.62
C THR A 36 36.01 27.53 27.46
N GLU A 37 35.84 28.07 26.25
CA GLU A 37 35.71 27.26 25.04
C GLU A 37 36.92 26.34 24.92
N LEU A 38 36.71 25.04 25.08
CA LEU A 38 37.69 24.05 24.71
C LEU A 38 37.94 24.16 23.20
N PRO A 39 39.15 24.05 22.71
CA PRO A 39 39.45 24.13 21.28
C PRO A 39 38.60 23.05 20.57
N ARG A 40 37.76 23.50 19.67
CA ARG A 40 36.96 22.66 18.78
C ARG A 40 37.91 21.91 17.87
N THR A 41 38.27 20.69 18.25
CA THR A 41 38.93 19.76 17.33
C THR A 41 37.87 19.49 16.25
N GLU A 42 38.07 20.01 15.05
CA GLU A 42 37.36 19.57 13.87
C GLU A 42 37.66 18.08 13.69
N GLN A 43 36.81 17.24 14.28
CA GLN A 43 36.72 15.86 13.86
C GLN A 43 36.10 15.89 12.47
N THR A 44 36.94 15.90 11.45
CA THR A 44 36.55 15.51 10.10
C THR A 44 35.97 14.11 10.25
N ALA A 45 34.63 14.02 10.16
CA ALA A 45 33.96 12.72 10.04
C ALA A 45 34.68 11.95 8.94
N PRO A 46 34.97 10.64 9.13
CA PRO A 46 35.60 9.86 8.11
C PRO A 46 34.71 9.99 6.86
N VAL A 47 35.28 10.46 5.76
CA VAL A 47 34.64 10.49 4.45
C VAL A 47 34.38 9.03 4.12
N GLN A 48 33.14 8.55 4.35
CA GLN A 48 32.73 7.26 3.85
C GLN A 48 32.92 7.30 2.33
N PRO A 49 33.58 6.29 1.73
CA PRO A 49 33.69 6.23 0.28
C PRO A 49 32.27 6.38 -0.28
N ALA A 50 32.08 7.31 -1.21
CA ALA A 50 30.79 7.55 -1.85
C ALA A 50 30.31 6.20 -2.42
N VAL A 51 29.27 5.64 -1.82
CA VAL A 51 28.66 4.41 -2.34
C VAL A 51 28.11 4.76 -3.72
N LYS A 52 28.59 4.07 -4.75
CA LYS A 52 28.20 4.34 -6.14
C LYS A 52 26.73 3.97 -6.31
N ALA A 53 25.90 4.93 -6.69
CA ALA A 53 24.51 4.64 -7.07
C ALA A 53 24.48 3.58 -8.17
N VAL A 54 23.58 2.60 -8.07
CA VAL A 54 23.38 1.58 -9.09
C VAL A 54 22.07 1.89 -9.80
N TYR A 55 22.19 2.31 -11.05
CA TYR A 55 21.05 2.66 -11.89
C TYR A 55 20.40 1.43 -12.51
N ASP A 56 19.15 1.58 -12.95
CA ASP A 56 18.32 0.49 -13.47
C ASP A 56 18.96 -0.22 -14.69
N ALA A 57 19.65 0.53 -15.55
CA ALA A 57 20.34 -0.01 -16.72
C ALA A 57 21.58 -0.86 -16.37
N ASP A 58 22.19 -0.62 -15.22
CA ASP A 58 23.39 -1.35 -14.75
C ASP A 58 23.03 -2.66 -14.02
N ARG A 59 21.73 -2.91 -13.78
CA ARG A 59 21.25 -4.07 -13.01
C ARG A 59 20.52 -5.04 -13.94
N THR A 60 21.10 -6.22 -14.14
CA THR A 60 20.50 -7.31 -14.91
C THR A 60 19.68 -8.22 -13.99
N LEU A 61 18.50 -8.61 -14.45
CA LEU A 61 17.57 -9.52 -13.77
C LEU A 61 17.39 -10.80 -14.59
N ARG A 62 17.25 -11.93 -13.90
CA ARG A 62 16.74 -13.19 -14.46
C ARG A 62 15.22 -13.19 -14.22
N VAL A 63 14.46 -13.01 -15.27
CA VAL A 63 13.00 -12.90 -15.22
C VAL A 63 12.36 -14.18 -15.73
N LEU A 64 11.58 -14.86 -14.90
CA LEU A 64 10.80 -16.02 -15.29
C LEU A 64 9.51 -15.56 -16.02
N ASP A 65 9.40 -15.89 -17.29
CA ASP A 65 8.26 -15.62 -18.17
C ASP A 65 7.66 -16.95 -18.63
N GLY A 66 6.56 -17.36 -17.99
CA GLY A 66 6.02 -18.71 -18.12
C GLY A 66 7.02 -19.77 -17.61
N GLU A 67 7.53 -20.59 -18.51
CA GLU A 67 8.56 -21.62 -18.22
C GLU A 67 9.98 -21.19 -18.62
N THR A 68 10.13 -19.99 -19.18
CA THR A 68 11.40 -19.50 -19.73
C THR A 68 12.01 -18.42 -18.86
N VAL A 69 13.29 -18.57 -18.52
CA VAL A 69 14.06 -17.49 -17.86
C VAL A 69 14.71 -16.62 -18.94
N ARG A 70 14.50 -15.31 -18.86
CA ARG A 70 15.11 -14.30 -19.72
C ARG A 70 15.95 -13.34 -18.90
N GLU A 71 17.10 -12.95 -19.43
CA GLU A 71 17.89 -11.86 -18.86
C GLU A 71 17.46 -10.54 -19.49
N MET A 72 17.19 -9.54 -18.65
CA MET A 72 16.89 -8.17 -19.08
C MET A 72 17.37 -7.16 -18.04
N THR A 73 17.53 -5.91 -18.43
CA THR A 73 17.85 -4.84 -17.48
C THR A 73 16.66 -4.57 -16.56
N LEU A 74 16.92 -4.08 -15.34
CA LEU A 74 15.85 -3.62 -14.44
C LEU A 74 15.03 -2.52 -15.12
N ALA A 75 15.66 -1.61 -15.89
CA ALA A 75 14.99 -0.57 -16.66
C ALA A 75 13.94 -1.15 -17.61
N ASP A 76 14.30 -2.13 -18.44
CA ASP A 76 13.37 -2.75 -19.40
C ASP A 76 12.25 -3.53 -18.69
N TYR A 77 12.59 -4.23 -17.60
CA TYR A 77 11.59 -4.90 -16.77
C TYR A 77 10.55 -3.90 -16.22
N LEU A 78 11.02 -2.79 -15.65
CA LEU A 78 10.14 -1.77 -15.05
C LEU A 78 9.24 -1.09 -16.07
N VAL A 79 9.72 -0.87 -17.28
CA VAL A 79 8.89 -0.34 -18.39
C VAL A 79 7.73 -1.30 -18.68
N GLY A 80 8.01 -2.60 -18.79
CA GLY A 80 6.98 -3.62 -19.01
C GLY A 80 6.02 -3.80 -17.85
N VAL A 81 6.52 -3.72 -16.60
CA VAL A 81 5.68 -3.77 -15.39
C VAL A 81 4.78 -2.55 -15.30
N THR A 82 5.33 -1.34 -15.45
CA THR A 82 4.54 -0.09 -15.38
C THR A 82 3.43 -0.08 -16.43
N ALA A 83 3.74 -0.54 -17.66
CA ALA A 83 2.78 -0.63 -18.75
C ALA A 83 1.68 -1.69 -18.51
N ALA A 84 1.98 -2.75 -17.76
CA ALA A 84 1.01 -3.82 -17.45
C ALA A 84 0.11 -3.47 -16.25
N GLU A 85 0.68 -2.81 -15.24
CA GLU A 85 0.01 -2.57 -13.96
C GLU A 85 -0.86 -1.33 -13.97
N MET A 86 -0.46 -0.27 -14.66
CA MET A 86 -1.15 1.02 -14.62
C MET A 86 -1.54 1.49 -16.04
N PRO A 87 -2.76 1.99 -16.25
CA PRO A 87 -3.13 2.59 -17.53
C PRO A 87 -2.18 3.74 -17.90
N ALA A 88 -1.61 3.69 -19.11
CA ALA A 88 -0.69 4.73 -19.59
C ALA A 88 -1.37 6.11 -19.78
N SER A 89 -2.71 6.16 -19.71
CA SER A 89 -3.49 7.40 -19.69
C SER A 89 -3.42 8.15 -18.35
N PHE A 90 -3.06 7.48 -17.24
CA PHE A 90 -2.97 8.10 -15.92
C PHE A 90 -1.97 9.25 -15.89
N ALA A 91 -2.07 10.13 -14.90
CA ALA A 91 -1.17 11.27 -14.72
C ALA A 91 0.30 10.81 -14.62
N GLU A 92 1.24 11.67 -15.05
CA GLU A 92 2.68 11.33 -15.07
C GLU A 92 3.21 11.01 -13.68
N GLU A 93 2.78 11.76 -12.66
CA GLU A 93 3.21 11.52 -11.28
C GLU A 93 2.67 10.19 -10.71
N ALA A 94 1.50 9.72 -11.14
CA ALA A 94 1.00 8.40 -10.79
C ALA A 94 1.86 7.28 -11.42
N LEU A 95 2.24 7.44 -12.70
CA LEU A 95 3.12 6.50 -13.40
C LEU A 95 4.52 6.46 -12.78
N LYS A 96 5.07 7.62 -12.36
CA LYS A 96 6.33 7.69 -11.60
C LYS A 96 6.22 6.96 -10.27
N ALA A 97 5.14 7.18 -9.51
CA ALA A 97 4.90 6.47 -8.25
C ALA A 97 4.82 4.95 -8.46
N GLN A 98 4.14 4.50 -9.52
CA GLN A 98 4.09 3.07 -9.89
C GLN A 98 5.47 2.52 -10.24
N ALA A 99 6.26 3.25 -11.03
CA ALA A 99 7.62 2.83 -11.42
C ALA A 99 8.54 2.67 -10.19
N VAL A 100 8.51 3.63 -9.27
CA VAL A 100 9.29 3.56 -8.01
C VAL A 100 8.79 2.43 -7.12
N ALA A 101 7.47 2.21 -6.99
CA ALA A 101 6.92 1.10 -6.22
C ALA A 101 7.32 -0.25 -6.81
N ALA A 102 7.23 -0.42 -8.14
CA ALA A 102 7.63 -1.65 -8.83
C ALA A 102 9.13 -1.93 -8.70
N ARG A 103 9.97 -0.90 -8.82
CA ARG A 103 11.42 -0.98 -8.58
C ARG A 103 11.71 -1.42 -7.16
N THR A 104 11.08 -0.78 -6.19
CA THR A 104 11.26 -1.09 -4.77
C THR A 104 10.86 -2.51 -4.45
N TYR A 105 9.72 -2.99 -4.96
CA TYR A 105 9.30 -4.38 -4.82
C TYR A 105 10.35 -5.35 -5.40
N THR A 106 10.88 -5.04 -6.58
CA THR A 106 11.94 -5.87 -7.21
C THR A 106 13.20 -5.89 -6.36
N LEU A 107 13.68 -4.73 -5.90
CA LEU A 107 14.84 -4.62 -5.01
C LEU A 107 14.61 -5.37 -3.68
N TYR A 108 13.41 -5.27 -3.11
CA TYR A 108 13.04 -6.06 -1.93
C TYR A 108 13.19 -7.56 -2.18
N LYS A 109 12.71 -8.07 -3.33
CA LYS A 109 12.85 -9.49 -3.69
C LYS A 109 14.31 -9.90 -3.88
N LEU A 110 15.15 -9.06 -4.46
CA LEU A 110 16.58 -9.31 -4.61
C LEU A 110 17.31 -9.40 -3.26
N THR A 111 16.88 -8.61 -2.27
CA THR A 111 17.52 -8.56 -0.95
C THR A 111 17.00 -9.63 0.01
N THR A 112 15.71 -9.97 -0.05
CA THR A 112 15.07 -10.92 0.88
C THR A 112 14.95 -12.34 0.35
N GLY A 113 15.25 -12.54 -0.92
CA GLY A 113 15.13 -13.80 -1.64
C GLY A 113 13.92 -13.88 -2.56
N SER A 114 14.15 -14.46 -3.73
CA SER A 114 13.14 -14.71 -4.75
C SER A 114 12.20 -15.86 -4.36
N ASN A 115 10.94 -15.78 -4.79
CA ASN A 115 9.99 -16.89 -4.71
C ASN A 115 10.40 -18.08 -5.59
N HIS A 116 11.37 -17.88 -6.49
CA HIS A 116 11.83 -18.85 -7.48
C HIS A 116 13.20 -19.46 -7.13
N GLY A 117 13.72 -19.21 -5.91
CA GLY A 117 15.04 -19.68 -5.46
C GLY A 117 16.14 -19.20 -6.41
N ASP A 118 17.03 -20.12 -6.79
CA ASP A 118 18.15 -19.82 -7.68
C ASP A 118 17.76 -19.78 -9.18
N THR A 119 16.51 -20.09 -9.52
CA THR A 119 16.07 -20.16 -10.92
C THR A 119 15.91 -18.78 -11.52
N ALA A 120 15.24 -17.86 -10.82
CA ALA A 120 14.96 -16.52 -11.29
C ALA A 120 14.88 -15.53 -10.13
N ASP A 121 15.13 -14.27 -10.43
CA ASP A 121 15.09 -13.19 -9.44
C ASP A 121 13.65 -12.69 -9.23
N ILE A 122 12.84 -12.69 -10.31
CA ILE A 122 11.45 -12.25 -10.33
C ILE A 122 10.70 -12.94 -11.48
N CYS A 123 9.36 -12.83 -11.52
CA CYS A 123 8.56 -13.35 -12.64
C CYS A 123 7.56 -12.33 -13.19
N THR A 124 6.89 -12.71 -14.28
CA THR A 124 5.87 -11.90 -14.97
C THR A 124 4.43 -12.19 -14.49
N ASP A 125 4.24 -13.08 -13.52
CA ASP A 125 2.94 -13.47 -12.98
C ASP A 125 2.50 -12.53 -11.86
N SER A 126 1.41 -11.80 -12.07
CA SER A 126 0.81 -10.87 -11.09
C SER A 126 0.31 -11.55 -9.82
N THR A 127 0.10 -12.88 -9.84
CA THR A 127 -0.32 -13.63 -8.64
C THR A 127 0.87 -14.04 -7.77
N CYS A 128 2.08 -13.95 -8.28
CA CYS A 128 3.33 -14.32 -7.63
C CYS A 128 4.23 -13.10 -7.37
N CYS A 129 4.44 -12.27 -8.40
CA CYS A 129 5.32 -11.09 -8.36
C CYS A 129 4.57 -9.85 -8.84
N GLN A 130 4.75 -9.45 -10.10
CA GLN A 130 4.14 -8.26 -10.71
C GLN A 130 3.70 -8.61 -12.14
N ALA A 131 2.59 -8.01 -12.61
CA ALA A 131 2.24 -8.14 -14.02
C ALA A 131 3.33 -7.52 -14.90
N TYR A 132 3.54 -8.13 -16.05
CA TYR A 132 4.48 -7.65 -17.07
C TYR A 132 3.84 -7.78 -18.45
N ILE A 133 4.11 -6.83 -19.32
CA ILE A 133 3.74 -6.90 -20.72
C ILE A 133 4.93 -6.53 -21.60
N ALA A 134 5.20 -7.31 -22.63
CA ALA A 134 6.19 -6.93 -23.62
C ALA A 134 5.75 -5.64 -24.35
N MET A 135 6.68 -4.73 -24.60
CA MET A 135 6.36 -3.41 -25.16
C MET A 135 5.69 -3.51 -26.54
N GLU A 136 6.04 -4.49 -27.34
CA GLU A 136 5.36 -4.76 -28.62
C GLU A 136 3.86 -5.02 -28.42
N GLN A 137 3.50 -5.84 -27.42
CA GLN A 137 2.12 -6.13 -27.11
C GLN A 137 1.40 -4.93 -26.48
N ALA A 138 2.08 -4.16 -25.61
CA ALA A 138 1.54 -2.93 -25.05
C ALA A 138 1.21 -1.92 -26.15
N ARG A 139 2.12 -1.71 -27.10
CA ARG A 139 1.91 -0.85 -28.28
C ARG A 139 0.72 -1.29 -29.12
N ALA A 140 0.58 -2.62 -29.34
CA ALA A 140 -0.56 -3.16 -30.08
C ALA A 140 -1.89 -2.85 -29.37
N ASN A 141 -1.92 -2.95 -28.02
CA ASN A 141 -3.11 -2.63 -27.21
C ASN A 141 -3.43 -1.12 -27.21
N TRP A 142 -2.42 -0.26 -27.28
CA TRP A 142 -2.58 1.20 -27.27
C TRP A 142 -2.96 1.79 -28.63
N GLY A 143 -2.72 1.06 -29.72
CA GLY A 143 -3.10 1.46 -31.09
C GLY A 143 -2.55 2.83 -31.47
N ALA A 144 -3.41 3.78 -31.81
CA ALA A 144 -3.00 5.11 -32.24
C ALA A 144 -2.26 5.94 -31.17
N GLN A 145 -2.35 5.56 -29.89
CA GLN A 145 -1.66 6.25 -28.79
C GLN A 145 -0.29 5.62 -28.45
N ALA A 146 0.13 4.59 -29.20
CA ALA A 146 1.30 3.77 -28.85
C ALA A 146 2.57 4.59 -28.60
N ASP A 147 2.91 5.53 -29.50
CA ASP A 147 4.13 6.34 -29.35
C ASP A 147 4.09 7.28 -28.14
N ALA A 148 2.94 7.90 -27.91
CA ALA A 148 2.75 8.82 -26.79
C ALA A 148 2.78 8.07 -25.43
N TYR A 149 2.12 6.93 -25.35
CA TYR A 149 2.03 6.13 -24.13
C TYR A 149 3.35 5.42 -23.84
N GLU A 150 4.04 4.87 -24.82
CA GLU A 150 5.38 4.31 -24.62
C GLU A 150 6.35 5.37 -24.10
N LYS A 151 6.36 6.55 -24.73
CA LYS A 151 7.21 7.65 -24.28
C LYS A 151 6.90 7.99 -22.80
N LYS A 152 5.63 8.15 -22.47
CA LYS A 152 5.20 8.52 -21.11
C LYS A 152 5.59 7.48 -20.05
N VAL A 153 5.43 6.19 -20.36
CA VAL A 153 5.84 5.10 -19.45
C VAL A 153 7.37 5.06 -19.29
N ARG A 154 8.13 5.20 -20.39
CA ARG A 154 9.60 5.24 -20.33
C ARG A 154 10.10 6.45 -19.56
N ASP A 155 9.51 7.62 -19.77
CA ASP A 155 9.85 8.85 -19.04
C ASP A 155 9.60 8.69 -17.54
N ALA A 156 8.51 8.05 -17.14
CA ALA A 156 8.22 7.78 -15.73
C ALA A 156 9.28 6.88 -15.07
N VAL A 157 9.75 5.84 -15.76
CA VAL A 157 10.81 4.95 -15.27
C VAL A 157 12.16 5.67 -15.22
N THR A 158 12.54 6.39 -16.30
CA THR A 158 13.87 7.01 -16.41
C THR A 158 14.02 8.25 -15.54
N SER A 159 12.95 9.05 -15.35
CA SER A 159 13.00 10.23 -14.49
C SER A 159 13.10 9.90 -13.00
N THR A 160 12.84 8.66 -12.62
CA THR A 160 12.94 8.14 -11.24
C THR A 160 14.05 7.09 -11.10
N ASP A 161 15.02 7.05 -12.04
CA ASP A 161 16.06 6.03 -12.12
C ASP A 161 16.83 5.86 -10.80
N GLY A 162 16.94 4.61 -10.33
CA GLY A 162 17.60 4.26 -9.09
C GLY A 162 16.85 4.59 -7.80
N GLU A 163 15.73 5.32 -7.84
CA GLU A 163 14.97 5.67 -6.64
C GLU A 163 14.16 4.49 -6.10
N ALA A 164 14.16 4.34 -4.78
CA ALA A 164 13.41 3.33 -4.06
C ALA A 164 12.72 3.88 -2.81
N ILE A 165 11.69 3.22 -2.37
CA ILE A 165 10.99 3.50 -1.12
C ILE A 165 11.68 2.72 -0.01
N LEU A 166 12.23 3.43 0.97
CA LEU A 166 13.04 2.85 2.04
C LEU A 166 12.38 3.05 3.42
N TYR A 167 12.45 2.01 4.23
CA TYR A 167 12.13 2.08 5.65
C TYR A 167 13.35 1.64 6.47
N GLY A 168 13.90 2.56 7.25
CA GLY A 168 15.16 2.29 7.94
C GLY A 168 16.34 2.03 7.01
N GLY A 169 16.36 2.63 5.81
CA GLY A 169 17.44 2.51 4.83
C GLY A 169 17.40 1.25 3.95
N VAL A 170 16.35 0.43 4.08
CA VAL A 170 16.19 -0.80 3.26
C VAL A 170 14.91 -0.73 2.41
N PRO A 171 14.92 -1.29 1.19
CA PRO A 171 13.74 -1.35 0.33
C PRO A 171 12.57 -2.06 1.03
N ILE A 172 11.37 -1.47 0.96
CA ILE A 172 10.16 -2.04 1.55
C ILE A 172 9.50 -3.09 0.64
N LEU A 173 8.60 -3.88 1.19
CA LEU A 173 7.64 -4.67 0.41
C LEU A 173 6.58 -3.69 -0.17
N ALA A 174 6.91 -3.03 -1.28
CA ALA A 174 6.10 -1.99 -1.91
C ALA A 174 4.96 -2.61 -2.73
N VAL A 175 3.95 -3.16 -2.05
CA VAL A 175 2.77 -3.75 -2.70
C VAL A 175 1.79 -2.65 -3.12
N PHE A 176 1.07 -2.92 -4.20
CA PHE A 176 0.08 -2.02 -4.78
C PHE A 176 -1.15 -2.80 -5.27
N HIS A 177 -2.23 -2.10 -5.53
CA HIS A 177 -3.49 -2.67 -5.98
C HIS A 177 -4.25 -1.67 -6.84
N SER A 178 -5.24 -2.13 -7.59
CA SER A 178 -5.97 -1.28 -8.55
C SER A 178 -6.73 -0.15 -7.86
N SER A 179 -7.72 -0.47 -7.00
CA SER A 179 -8.51 0.54 -6.29
C SER A 179 -8.93 0.07 -4.90
N SER A 180 -8.84 0.94 -3.91
CA SER A 180 -9.31 0.69 -2.55
C SER A 180 -10.82 0.99 -2.41
N ALA A 181 -11.39 0.73 -1.25
CA ALA A 181 -12.77 1.11 -0.94
C ALA A 181 -12.88 2.50 -0.28
N GLY A 182 -11.89 3.39 -0.50
CA GLY A 182 -11.79 4.72 0.08
C GLY A 182 -10.81 4.80 1.26
N LEU A 183 -10.39 3.66 1.79
CA LEU A 183 -9.33 3.49 2.80
C LEU A 183 -8.51 2.25 2.44
N THR A 184 -7.19 2.32 2.54
CA THR A 184 -6.34 1.14 2.39
C THR A 184 -6.38 0.26 3.63
N ARG A 185 -5.83 -0.95 3.55
CA ARG A 185 -5.83 -1.93 4.63
C ARG A 185 -4.44 -2.09 5.23
N ALA A 186 -4.35 -2.46 6.51
CA ALA A 186 -3.09 -2.86 7.11
C ALA A 186 -2.64 -4.24 6.59
N ALA A 187 -1.32 -4.46 6.50
CA ALA A 187 -0.76 -5.74 6.08
C ALA A 187 -1.26 -6.91 6.94
N GLY A 188 -1.31 -6.77 8.25
CA GLY A 188 -1.77 -7.80 9.19
C GLY A 188 -3.24 -8.22 9.01
N GLN A 189 -4.09 -7.35 8.44
CA GLN A 189 -5.49 -7.66 8.13
C GLN A 189 -5.64 -8.55 6.89
N VAL A 190 -4.64 -8.55 6.01
CA VAL A 190 -4.65 -9.33 4.77
C VAL A 190 -3.72 -10.54 4.84
N TRP A 191 -2.52 -10.36 5.40
CA TRP A 191 -1.49 -11.39 5.55
C TRP A 191 -1.23 -11.69 7.04
N GLN A 192 -0.29 -12.58 7.32
CA GLN A 192 0.03 -12.97 8.70
C GLN A 192 0.89 -11.94 9.44
N ASN A 193 1.75 -11.23 8.70
CA ASN A 193 2.70 -10.29 9.28
C ASN A 193 2.19 -8.85 9.16
N ASP A 194 2.25 -8.11 10.27
CA ASP A 194 2.07 -6.67 10.24
C ASP A 194 3.39 -6.00 9.84
N LEU A 195 3.29 -5.00 8.96
CA LEU A 195 4.45 -4.24 8.47
C LEU A 195 4.25 -2.76 8.83
N PRO A 196 5.23 -2.12 9.50
CA PRO A 196 5.05 -0.80 10.08
C PRO A 196 4.76 0.29 9.04
N TYR A 197 5.15 0.08 7.81
CA TYR A 197 4.94 1.00 6.69
C TYR A 197 3.69 0.71 5.84
N LEU A 198 2.97 -0.40 6.09
CA LEU A 198 1.71 -0.76 5.42
C LEU A 198 0.53 -0.59 6.39
N LYS A 199 0.18 0.66 6.65
CA LYS A 199 -0.93 1.09 7.51
C LYS A 199 -2.13 1.53 6.67
N PRO A 200 -3.35 1.52 7.23
CA PRO A 200 -4.51 2.10 6.57
C PRO A 200 -4.31 3.61 6.38
N VAL A 201 -4.54 4.08 5.16
CA VAL A 201 -4.55 5.51 4.82
C VAL A 201 -5.75 5.81 3.91
N ASP A 202 -6.26 7.04 3.97
CA ASP A 202 -7.31 7.48 3.07
C ASP A 202 -6.85 7.38 1.62
N SER A 203 -7.75 7.01 0.73
CA SER A 203 -7.46 6.86 -0.69
C SER A 203 -8.54 7.55 -1.50
N PRO A 204 -8.21 8.68 -2.16
CA PRO A 204 -9.19 9.57 -2.77
C PRO A 204 -9.55 9.12 -4.19
N GLU A 205 -10.06 7.89 -4.33
CA GLU A 205 -10.51 7.40 -5.64
C GLU A 205 -11.65 8.24 -6.20
N ALA A 206 -11.56 8.58 -7.48
CA ALA A 206 -12.65 9.14 -8.26
C ALA A 206 -13.65 8.02 -8.66
N LYS A 207 -14.46 7.59 -7.70
CA LYS A 207 -15.29 6.37 -7.74
C LYS A 207 -16.18 6.27 -8.97
N GLU A 208 -16.66 7.42 -9.47
CA GLU A 208 -17.56 7.53 -10.61
C GLU A 208 -16.86 7.26 -11.94
N THR A 209 -15.54 7.42 -12.01
CA THR A 209 -14.73 7.26 -13.22
C THR A 209 -14.01 5.92 -13.28
N ILE A 210 -13.95 5.18 -12.15
CA ILE A 210 -13.26 3.90 -12.08
C ILE A 210 -14.15 2.78 -12.67
N PRO A 211 -13.72 2.10 -13.73
CA PRO A 211 -14.49 1.02 -14.32
C PRO A 211 -14.72 -0.11 -13.33
N ASN A 212 -16.02 -0.46 -13.14
CA ASN A 212 -16.44 -1.52 -12.23
C ASN A 212 -15.93 -1.33 -10.77
N TYR A 213 -15.82 -0.08 -10.29
CA TYR A 213 -15.53 0.21 -8.88
C TYR A 213 -16.52 -0.50 -7.95
N TYR A 214 -17.80 -0.42 -8.30
CA TYR A 214 -18.86 -1.25 -7.75
C TYR A 214 -19.17 -2.37 -8.73
N SER A 215 -19.11 -3.60 -8.27
CA SER A 215 -19.42 -4.77 -9.10
C SER A 215 -20.40 -5.70 -8.38
N ARG A 216 -21.25 -6.36 -9.17
CA ARG A 216 -22.21 -7.36 -8.71
C ARG A 216 -21.85 -8.71 -9.30
N VAL A 217 -21.88 -9.75 -8.47
CA VAL A 217 -21.63 -11.13 -8.89
C VAL A 217 -22.72 -12.03 -8.30
N ASP A 218 -23.41 -12.79 -9.16
CA ASP A 218 -24.50 -13.67 -8.77
C ASP A 218 -24.05 -15.15 -8.84
N PHE A 219 -24.40 -15.92 -7.81
CA PHE A 219 -24.16 -17.36 -7.76
C PHE A 219 -25.42 -18.11 -7.46
N THR A 220 -25.67 -19.16 -8.22
CA THR A 220 -26.63 -20.20 -7.76
C THR A 220 -26.08 -20.88 -6.51
N PRO A 221 -26.93 -21.41 -5.61
CA PRO A 221 -26.45 -22.13 -4.43
C PRO A 221 -25.47 -23.27 -4.77
N ALA A 222 -25.71 -23.98 -5.87
CA ALA A 222 -24.85 -25.07 -6.31
C ALA A 222 -23.43 -24.55 -6.68
N ALA A 223 -23.35 -23.51 -7.50
CA ALA A 223 -22.08 -22.91 -7.90
C ALA A 223 -21.31 -22.28 -6.73
N LEU A 224 -22.03 -21.60 -5.80
CA LEU A 224 -21.41 -21.04 -4.59
C LEU A 224 -20.81 -22.16 -3.72
N LYS A 225 -21.59 -23.21 -3.46
CA LYS A 225 -21.18 -24.37 -2.67
C LYS A 225 -19.94 -25.04 -3.27
N GLU A 226 -19.94 -25.32 -4.56
CA GLU A 226 -18.80 -25.92 -5.28
C GLU A 226 -17.52 -25.09 -5.09
N LYS A 227 -17.60 -23.79 -5.37
CA LYS A 227 -16.45 -22.87 -5.28
C LYS A 227 -15.92 -22.73 -3.85
N LEU A 228 -16.81 -22.60 -2.86
CA LEU A 228 -16.40 -22.48 -1.46
C LEU A 228 -15.78 -23.79 -0.96
N LEU A 229 -16.36 -24.95 -1.23
CA LEU A 229 -15.83 -26.25 -0.79
C LEU A 229 -14.48 -26.59 -1.45
N ALA A 230 -14.23 -26.11 -2.66
CA ALA A 230 -12.92 -26.25 -3.30
C ALA A 230 -11.77 -25.56 -2.52
N LYS A 231 -12.06 -24.52 -1.75
CA LYS A 231 -11.07 -23.78 -0.94
C LYS A 231 -11.24 -24.02 0.57
N ILE A 232 -12.44 -24.40 1.02
CA ILE A 232 -12.79 -24.61 2.43
C ILE A 232 -13.49 -25.97 2.53
N PRO A 233 -12.78 -27.09 2.36
CA PRO A 233 -13.39 -28.43 2.28
C PRO A 233 -14.05 -28.88 3.59
N SER A 234 -13.71 -28.24 4.72
CA SER A 234 -14.29 -28.52 6.03
C SER A 234 -15.60 -27.78 6.32
N ALA A 235 -16.05 -26.88 5.42
CA ALA A 235 -17.29 -26.15 5.61
C ALA A 235 -18.53 -27.04 5.41
N ASP A 236 -19.50 -26.94 6.31
CA ASP A 236 -20.81 -27.62 6.13
C ASP A 236 -21.83 -26.69 5.47
N LEU A 237 -22.06 -26.91 4.19
CA LEU A 237 -23.04 -26.19 3.37
C LEU A 237 -24.22 -27.10 3.00
N SER A 238 -24.65 -27.99 3.91
CA SER A 238 -25.80 -28.88 3.73
C SER A 238 -27.13 -28.29 4.24
N GLY A 239 -27.04 -27.36 5.23
CA GLY A 239 -28.21 -26.76 5.90
C GLY A 239 -28.87 -25.59 5.16
N ASP A 240 -29.62 -24.77 5.89
CA ASP A 240 -30.26 -23.56 5.35
C ASP A 240 -29.21 -22.64 4.72
N LYS A 241 -29.45 -22.22 3.50
CA LYS A 241 -28.58 -21.30 2.74
C LYS A 241 -28.28 -20.01 3.47
N LYS A 242 -29.20 -19.52 4.31
CA LYS A 242 -28.99 -18.31 5.13
C LYS A 242 -27.87 -18.46 6.16
N SER A 243 -27.53 -19.69 6.54
CA SER A 243 -26.45 -20.00 7.48
C SER A 243 -25.11 -20.31 6.81
N TRP A 244 -25.04 -20.35 5.48
CA TRP A 244 -23.80 -20.70 4.78
C TRP A 244 -22.70 -19.67 4.95
N LEU A 245 -23.08 -18.39 4.99
CA LEU A 245 -22.17 -17.25 5.22
C LEU A 245 -22.80 -16.39 6.31
N LYS A 246 -22.08 -16.15 7.41
CA LYS A 246 -22.57 -15.33 8.53
C LYS A 246 -21.43 -14.69 9.33
N ASP A 247 -21.80 -13.80 10.25
CA ASP A 247 -20.90 -13.19 11.23
C ASP A 247 -19.65 -12.55 10.65
N PRO A 248 -19.77 -11.68 9.60
CA PRO A 248 -18.62 -11.00 9.04
C PRO A 248 -18.04 -9.99 10.03
N ILE A 249 -16.75 -10.11 10.32
CA ILE A 249 -15.96 -9.07 10.99
C ILE A 249 -15.30 -8.23 9.89
N ARG A 250 -15.44 -6.90 10.00
CA ARG A 250 -14.90 -5.97 9.02
C ARG A 250 -13.78 -5.14 9.61
N ASP A 251 -12.78 -4.85 8.80
CA ASP A 251 -11.72 -3.90 9.15
C ASP A 251 -12.17 -2.44 8.94
N SER A 252 -11.27 -1.50 9.25
CA SER A 252 -11.53 -0.06 9.11
C SER A 252 -11.83 0.38 7.67
N ALA A 253 -11.37 -0.37 6.67
CA ALA A 253 -11.63 -0.13 5.25
C ALA A 253 -12.98 -0.73 4.77
N GLY A 254 -13.77 -1.31 5.68
CA GLY A 254 -15.04 -1.99 5.35
C GLY A 254 -14.86 -3.35 4.71
N SER A 255 -13.63 -3.81 4.49
CA SER A 255 -13.37 -5.14 3.94
C SER A 255 -13.64 -6.22 4.98
N VAL A 256 -14.11 -7.38 4.51
CA VAL A 256 -14.30 -8.56 5.37
C VAL A 256 -12.91 -9.06 5.81
N GLU A 257 -12.62 -8.95 7.10
CA GLU A 257 -11.43 -9.51 7.71
C GLU A 257 -11.61 -11.00 7.93
N THR A 258 -12.70 -11.38 8.61
CA THR A 258 -13.11 -12.77 8.79
C THR A 258 -14.62 -12.95 8.55
N VAL A 259 -15.03 -14.16 8.20
CA VAL A 259 -16.42 -14.56 8.01
C VAL A 259 -16.56 -16.04 8.30
N GLU A 260 -17.67 -16.45 8.89
CA GLU A 260 -17.98 -17.86 9.05
C GLU A 260 -18.59 -18.41 7.76
N VAL A 261 -18.02 -19.51 7.26
CA VAL A 261 -18.49 -20.27 6.09
C VAL A 261 -18.80 -21.69 6.54
N GLY A 262 -20.08 -22.05 6.64
CA GLY A 262 -20.52 -23.39 7.03
C GLY A 262 -19.87 -23.89 8.34
N GLY A 263 -19.81 -23.04 9.37
CA GLY A 263 -19.23 -23.35 10.67
C GLY A 263 -17.70 -23.16 10.76
N VAL A 264 -17.04 -22.76 9.66
CA VAL A 264 -15.58 -22.54 9.63
C VAL A 264 -15.29 -21.06 9.48
N THR A 265 -14.59 -20.45 10.44
CA THR A 265 -14.13 -19.05 10.33
C THR A 265 -12.95 -18.98 9.39
N VAL A 266 -13.05 -18.17 8.35
CA VAL A 266 -12.01 -17.95 7.35
C VAL A 266 -11.77 -16.45 7.12
N ARG A 267 -10.63 -16.10 6.56
CA ARG A 267 -10.36 -14.71 6.11
C ARG A 267 -11.25 -14.35 4.91
N GLY A 268 -11.69 -13.09 4.83
CA GLY A 268 -12.44 -12.59 3.67
C GLY A 268 -11.68 -12.75 2.35
N GLY A 269 -10.34 -12.67 2.38
CA GLY A 269 -9.48 -12.96 1.24
C GLY A 269 -9.62 -14.41 0.71
N THR A 270 -9.90 -15.38 1.58
CA THR A 270 -10.16 -16.77 1.17
C THR A 270 -11.46 -16.85 0.38
N VAL A 271 -12.53 -16.19 0.85
CA VAL A 271 -13.81 -16.12 0.13
C VAL A 271 -13.65 -15.36 -1.19
N ARG A 272 -12.93 -14.20 -1.17
CA ARG A 272 -12.58 -13.46 -2.40
C ARG A 272 -11.97 -14.39 -3.45
N THR A 273 -10.94 -15.14 -3.06
CA THR A 273 -10.23 -16.05 -3.98
C THR A 273 -11.11 -17.20 -4.45
N ALA A 274 -11.88 -17.83 -3.54
CA ALA A 274 -12.79 -18.93 -3.89
C ALA A 274 -13.83 -18.51 -4.91
N LEU A 275 -14.40 -17.34 -4.75
CA LEU A 275 -15.48 -16.84 -5.60
C LEU A 275 -15.02 -16.00 -6.80
N GLY A 276 -13.73 -15.65 -6.88
CA GLY A 276 -13.19 -14.77 -7.91
C GLY A 276 -13.69 -13.33 -7.77
N LEU A 277 -13.92 -12.85 -6.54
CA LEU A 277 -14.36 -11.47 -6.29
C LEU A 277 -13.20 -10.48 -6.50
N ARG A 278 -13.53 -9.28 -6.94
CA ARG A 278 -12.54 -8.25 -7.21
C ARG A 278 -11.77 -7.81 -5.97
N SER A 279 -12.45 -7.70 -4.81
CA SER A 279 -11.84 -7.33 -3.52
C SER A 279 -12.45 -8.14 -2.37
N ALA A 280 -11.92 -7.97 -1.16
CA ALA A 280 -12.51 -8.47 0.07
C ALA A 280 -13.53 -7.49 0.69
N CYS A 281 -13.74 -6.31 0.10
CA CYS A 281 -14.79 -5.39 0.47
C CYS A 281 -16.08 -5.79 -0.24
N PHE A 282 -16.75 -6.79 0.31
CA PHE A 282 -18.00 -7.34 -0.25
C PHE A 282 -19.09 -7.45 0.79
N GLU A 283 -20.34 -7.34 0.31
CA GLU A 283 -21.58 -7.67 1.00
C GLU A 283 -22.29 -8.75 0.20
N TRP A 284 -23.21 -9.46 0.83
CA TRP A 284 -24.01 -10.46 0.14
C TRP A 284 -25.42 -10.54 0.70
N GLU A 285 -26.34 -10.98 -0.14
CA GLU A 285 -27.71 -11.28 0.23
C GLU A 285 -28.27 -12.45 -0.60
N LEU A 286 -29.38 -13.00 -0.15
CA LEU A 286 -30.16 -13.98 -0.90
C LEU A 286 -31.27 -13.25 -1.65
N GLN A 287 -31.21 -13.22 -3.00
CA GLN A 287 -32.25 -12.70 -3.88
C GLN A 287 -32.77 -13.81 -4.77
N ASN A 288 -34.07 -14.05 -4.74
CA ASN A 288 -34.75 -15.06 -5.58
C ASN A 288 -34.09 -16.46 -5.52
N GLY A 289 -33.56 -16.82 -4.35
CA GLY A 289 -32.89 -18.10 -4.11
C GLY A 289 -31.43 -18.20 -4.53
N ASN A 290 -30.84 -17.13 -5.11
CA ASN A 290 -29.44 -17.00 -5.47
C ASN A 290 -28.70 -16.11 -4.47
N PHE A 291 -27.39 -16.30 -4.35
CA PHE A 291 -26.50 -15.40 -3.62
C PHE A 291 -26.04 -14.28 -4.54
N VAL A 292 -26.21 -13.05 -4.10
CA VAL A 292 -25.78 -11.85 -4.80
C VAL A 292 -24.72 -11.17 -3.97
N PHE A 293 -23.55 -10.96 -4.56
CA PHE A 293 -22.43 -10.25 -3.93
C PHE A 293 -22.29 -8.86 -4.55
N TYR A 294 -22.18 -7.86 -3.70
CA TYR A 294 -21.83 -6.49 -4.05
C TYR A 294 -20.41 -6.23 -3.59
N VAL A 295 -19.53 -5.86 -4.50
CA VAL A 295 -18.10 -5.75 -4.23
C VAL A 295 -17.61 -4.33 -4.56
N THR A 296 -16.86 -3.72 -3.67
CA THR A 296 -16.27 -2.37 -3.84
C THR A 296 -14.76 -2.47 -4.00
N GLY A 297 -14.20 -1.76 -4.99
CA GLY A 297 -12.77 -1.71 -5.26
C GLY A 297 -12.22 -2.97 -5.94
N TYR A 298 -10.88 -2.98 -6.16
CA TYR A 298 -10.21 -4.08 -6.85
C TYR A 298 -8.79 -4.29 -6.33
N GLY A 299 -8.50 -5.48 -5.84
CA GLY A 299 -7.22 -5.91 -5.32
C GLY A 299 -7.27 -6.31 -3.86
N HIS A 300 -6.10 -6.40 -3.22
CA HIS A 300 -5.97 -6.76 -1.81
C HIS A 300 -6.17 -5.58 -0.85
N GLY A 301 -6.10 -4.36 -1.35
CA GLY A 301 -6.34 -3.13 -0.60
C GLY A 301 -5.17 -2.62 0.24
N VAL A 302 -3.97 -3.19 0.16
CA VAL A 302 -2.80 -2.81 0.98
C VAL A 302 -1.81 -2.00 0.15
N GLY A 303 -1.18 -0.96 0.73
CA GLY A 303 -0.20 -0.10 0.08
C GLY A 303 -0.80 0.82 -0.98
N LEU A 304 -0.09 1.06 -2.09
CA LEU A 304 -0.47 2.01 -3.12
C LEU A 304 -1.76 1.59 -3.85
N SER A 305 -2.77 2.45 -3.84
CA SER A 305 -3.91 2.35 -4.77
C SER A 305 -3.58 3.05 -6.08
N GLN A 306 -3.66 2.34 -7.20
CA GLN A 306 -3.30 2.88 -8.52
C GLN A 306 -4.25 4.01 -8.94
N TYR A 307 -5.56 3.83 -8.79
CA TYR A 307 -6.55 4.88 -9.07
C TYR A 307 -6.52 6.00 -8.03
N GLY A 308 -6.20 5.70 -6.78
CA GLY A 308 -6.00 6.71 -5.76
C GLY A 308 -4.77 7.57 -6.02
N ALA A 309 -3.68 6.96 -6.50
CA ALA A 309 -2.47 7.67 -6.93
C ALA A 309 -2.75 8.61 -8.11
N ASP A 310 -3.55 8.16 -9.08
CA ASP A 310 -3.97 9.00 -10.21
C ASP A 310 -4.79 10.20 -9.75
N ALA A 311 -5.77 9.99 -8.89
CA ALA A 311 -6.58 11.07 -8.31
C ALA A 311 -5.74 12.08 -7.51
N MET A 312 -4.74 11.62 -6.76
CA MET A 312 -3.79 12.51 -6.07
C MET A 312 -2.94 13.31 -7.06
N ALA A 313 -2.43 12.66 -8.10
CA ALA A 313 -1.63 13.30 -9.15
C ALA A 313 -2.43 14.35 -9.92
N GLU A 314 -3.67 14.05 -10.29
CA GLU A 314 -4.61 15.00 -10.90
C GLU A 314 -4.91 16.20 -9.98
N SER A 315 -4.84 16.00 -8.66
CA SER A 315 -4.99 17.05 -7.65
C SER A 315 -3.69 17.85 -7.41
N GLY A 316 -2.59 17.53 -8.12
CA GLY A 316 -1.32 18.24 -8.08
C GLY A 316 -0.28 17.67 -7.14
N ALA A 317 -0.47 16.47 -6.59
CA ALA A 317 0.56 15.78 -5.81
C ALA A 317 1.66 15.22 -6.74
N ASP A 318 2.92 15.38 -6.36
CA ASP A 318 4.05 14.71 -6.97
C ASP A 318 4.15 13.24 -6.53
N TYR A 319 4.93 12.43 -7.24
CA TYR A 319 5.08 11.00 -6.95
C TYR A 319 5.67 10.74 -5.55
N GLN A 320 6.53 11.59 -5.01
CA GLN A 320 7.10 11.43 -3.68
C GLN A 320 6.04 11.64 -2.59
N THR A 321 5.18 12.65 -2.77
CA THR A 321 4.01 12.88 -1.91
C THR A 321 3.05 11.69 -1.96
N ILE A 322 2.76 11.16 -3.16
CA ILE A 322 1.91 9.98 -3.34
C ILE A 322 2.50 8.77 -2.60
N LEU A 323 3.77 8.47 -2.80
CA LEU A 323 4.43 7.32 -2.19
C LEU A 323 4.49 7.41 -0.66
N THR A 324 4.87 8.56 -0.12
CA THR A 324 4.93 8.78 1.33
C THR A 324 3.56 8.85 2.00
N HIS A 325 2.50 9.13 1.24
CA HIS A 325 1.12 8.98 1.69
C HIS A 325 0.73 7.50 1.86
N TYR A 326 0.97 6.66 0.86
CA TYR A 326 0.56 5.25 0.89
C TYR A 326 1.47 4.36 1.73
N TYR A 327 2.73 4.72 1.91
CA TYR A 327 3.71 3.99 2.70
C TYR A 327 4.17 4.84 3.88
N THR A 328 3.75 4.47 5.08
CA THR A 328 3.94 5.29 6.28
C THR A 328 5.39 5.28 6.78
N GLY A 329 5.96 6.47 7.03
CA GLY A 329 7.27 6.61 7.67
C GLY A 329 8.45 6.18 6.81
N VAL A 330 8.30 6.22 5.50
CA VAL A 330 9.34 5.89 4.51
C VAL A 330 10.03 7.13 3.98
N THR A 331 11.19 6.94 3.34
CA THR A 331 11.85 7.91 2.46
C THR A 331 11.85 7.40 1.02
N VAL A 332 11.91 8.32 0.06
CA VAL A 332 12.07 8.01 -1.38
C VAL A 332 13.38 8.64 -1.82
N GLU A 333 14.36 7.82 -2.13
CA GLU A 333 15.71 8.27 -2.46
C GLU A 333 16.45 7.25 -3.33
N VAL A 334 17.55 7.67 -3.95
CA VAL A 334 18.38 6.77 -4.76
C VAL A 334 18.97 5.68 -3.87
N PHE A 335 18.66 4.42 -4.20
CA PHE A 335 19.16 3.26 -3.47
C PHE A 335 20.59 2.92 -3.89
N THR A 336 21.49 2.87 -2.94
CA THR A 336 22.93 2.68 -3.19
C THR A 336 23.44 1.26 -2.97
N GLY A 337 22.53 0.28 -2.84
CA GLY A 337 22.92 -1.13 -2.87
C GLY A 337 22.55 -1.95 -1.71
#